data_db39973b71d300f774b33fb205492b1a
#
_entry.id   db39973b71d300f774b33fb205492b1a
#
_cell.length_a   1.000
_cell.length_b   1.000
_cell.length_c   1.000
_cell.angle_alpha   90.00
_cell.angle_beta   90.00
_cell.angle_gamma   90.00
#
_symmetry.space_group_name_H-M   'P 1'
#
loop_
_entity.id
_entity.type
_entity.pdbx_description
1 polymer ?
#
loop_
_entity_poly.entity_id
_entity_poly.type
_entity_poly.pdbx_seq_one_letter_code
_entity_poly.pdbx_strand_id
1 'polypeptide(L)'
;GNGSDEVLDLIFRVFCEPREDNVIVLPPTYGMYEVLANINAIELVKIPLVENFQPNVKEIVKCQDAKTKVLFLCSPNNPTANSFNASKIETLIKEFNGIVVIDEAYIDFSIEDSWLGRLDEFPNLIVTQTLSKAYGLAAIRLGICYASKEIISILNKIKPPYNVNQLTQ
;
A
#
# COMPACT_ATOMS: atom_id res chain seq x y z
N GLY A 1 0.18 13.34 -2.60
CA GLY A 1 -0.44 13.01 -3.89
C GLY A 1 -1.86 13.49 -3.98
N ASN A 2 -2.41 13.46 -5.21
CA ASN A 2 -3.80 13.81 -5.50
C ASN A 2 -4.76 12.67 -5.05
N GLY A 3 -4.93 12.55 -3.76
CA GLY A 3 -5.51 11.39 -3.09
C GLY A 3 -4.51 10.25 -2.93
N SER A 4 -4.85 9.23 -2.12
CA SER A 4 -4.01 8.04 -1.95
C SER A 4 -3.89 7.21 -3.23
N ASP A 5 -4.86 7.27 -4.14
CA ASP A 5 -4.81 6.53 -5.41
C ASP A 5 -3.63 6.96 -6.29
N GLU A 6 -3.28 8.27 -6.32
CA GLU A 6 -2.07 8.71 -7.03
C GLU A 6 -0.81 8.19 -6.33
N VAL A 7 -0.78 8.16 -5.00
CA VAL A 7 0.36 7.60 -4.26
C VAL A 7 0.54 6.12 -4.61
N LEU A 8 -0.54 5.35 -4.63
CA LEU A 8 -0.51 3.94 -5.02
C LEU A 8 -0.02 3.77 -6.46
N ASP A 9 -0.51 4.58 -7.42
CA ASP A 9 -0.07 4.54 -8.82
C ASP A 9 1.44 4.83 -8.95
N LEU A 10 1.95 5.82 -8.22
CA LEU A 10 3.38 6.10 -8.19
C LEU A 10 4.21 4.92 -7.67
N ILE A 11 3.70 4.16 -6.69
CA ILE A 11 4.37 2.96 -6.18
C ILE A 11 4.49 1.90 -7.29
N PHE A 12 3.41 1.62 -8.04
CA PHE A 12 3.48 0.71 -9.19
C PHE A 12 4.54 1.16 -10.19
N ARG A 13 4.55 2.43 -10.57
CA ARG A 13 5.49 2.99 -11.57
C ARG A 13 6.95 2.99 -11.13
N VAL A 14 7.22 3.08 -9.82
CA VAL A 14 8.60 3.10 -9.30
C VAL A 14 9.17 1.70 -9.15
N PHE A 15 8.37 0.78 -8.63
CA PHE A 15 8.90 -0.50 -8.16
C PHE A 15 8.65 -1.67 -9.11
N CYS A 16 7.84 -1.49 -10.16
CA CYS A 16 7.48 -2.58 -11.04
C CYS A 16 7.79 -2.26 -12.51
N GLU A 17 8.40 -3.20 -13.22
CA GLU A 17 8.58 -3.13 -14.66
C GLU A 17 7.34 -3.69 -15.37
N PRO A 18 6.68 -2.90 -16.27
CA PRO A 18 5.48 -3.34 -16.99
C PRO A 18 5.70 -4.65 -17.77
N ARG A 19 4.74 -5.57 -17.66
CA ARG A 19 4.72 -6.90 -18.32
C ARG A 19 5.81 -7.88 -17.85
N GLU A 20 6.66 -7.49 -16.91
CA GLU A 20 7.72 -8.32 -16.37
C GLU A 20 7.48 -8.69 -14.91
N ASP A 21 7.07 -7.69 -14.11
CA ASP A 21 6.93 -7.83 -12.67
C ASP A 21 5.48 -8.08 -12.23
N ASN A 22 5.34 -8.54 -11.00
CA ASN A 22 4.05 -8.76 -10.36
C ASN A 22 3.98 -8.15 -8.96
N VAL A 23 2.76 -7.99 -8.49
CA VAL A 23 2.46 -7.55 -7.13
C VAL A 23 1.46 -8.48 -6.48
N ILE A 24 1.52 -8.60 -5.14
CA ILE A 24 0.58 -9.42 -4.37
C ILE A 24 -0.49 -8.54 -3.73
N VAL A 25 -1.75 -8.97 -3.85
CA VAL A 25 -2.90 -8.40 -3.14
C VAL A 25 -3.72 -9.49 -2.46
N LEU A 26 -4.49 -9.12 -1.44
CA LEU A 26 -5.17 -10.07 -0.54
C LEU A 26 -6.71 -9.91 -0.62
N PRO A 27 -7.37 -10.43 -1.67
CA PRO A 27 -8.83 -10.31 -1.78
C PRO A 27 -9.58 -11.09 -0.67
N PRO A 28 -10.79 -10.58 -0.26
CA PRO A 28 -11.39 -9.33 -0.71
C PRO A 28 -10.69 -8.12 -0.15
N THR A 29 -10.30 -7.17 -1.02
CA THR A 29 -9.58 -5.96 -0.65
C THR A 29 -9.93 -4.79 -1.58
N TYR A 30 -9.29 -3.63 -1.40
CA TYR A 30 -9.56 -2.42 -2.17
C TYR A 30 -9.35 -2.63 -3.67
N GLY A 31 -10.40 -2.38 -4.46
CA GLY A 31 -10.42 -2.69 -5.89
C GLY A 31 -9.45 -1.86 -6.75
N MET A 32 -8.99 -0.70 -6.27
CA MET A 32 -8.06 0.14 -7.03
C MET A 32 -6.69 -0.51 -7.24
N TYR A 33 -6.26 -1.43 -6.41
CA TYR A 33 -5.01 -2.16 -6.66
C TYR A 33 -5.06 -2.90 -8.00
N GLU A 34 -6.18 -3.57 -8.30
CA GLU A 34 -6.36 -4.26 -9.59
C GLU A 34 -6.47 -3.28 -10.75
N VAL A 35 -7.18 -2.17 -10.58
CA VAL A 35 -7.29 -1.12 -11.60
C VAL A 35 -5.90 -0.54 -11.92
N LEU A 36 -5.10 -0.21 -10.91
CA LEU A 36 -3.77 0.37 -11.08
C LEU A 36 -2.77 -0.64 -11.67
N ALA A 37 -2.84 -1.92 -11.26
CA ALA A 37 -2.05 -2.99 -11.87
C ALA A 37 -2.33 -3.09 -13.37
N ASN A 38 -3.61 -3.10 -13.76
CA ASN A 38 -4.02 -3.14 -15.17
C ASN A 38 -3.54 -1.92 -15.96
N ILE A 39 -3.69 -0.70 -15.41
CA ILE A 39 -3.23 0.55 -16.06
C ILE A 39 -1.71 0.51 -16.30
N ASN A 40 -0.94 -0.01 -15.35
CA ASN A 40 0.50 -0.09 -15.42
C ASN A 40 1.02 -1.37 -16.11
N ALA A 41 0.11 -2.24 -16.59
CA ALA A 41 0.45 -3.53 -17.21
C ALA A 41 1.29 -4.44 -16.29
N ILE A 42 1.01 -4.44 -14.98
CA ILE A 42 1.64 -5.28 -13.96
C ILE A 42 0.75 -6.49 -13.67
N GLU A 43 1.34 -7.66 -13.56
CA GLU A 43 0.63 -8.87 -13.17
C GLU A 43 0.18 -8.80 -11.70
N LEU A 44 -1.06 -9.23 -11.44
CA LEU A 44 -1.64 -9.23 -10.11
C LEU A 44 -1.76 -10.66 -9.56
N VAL A 45 -0.95 -10.98 -8.57
CA VAL A 45 -1.02 -12.24 -7.83
C VAL A 45 -2.03 -12.08 -6.68
N LYS A 46 -3.11 -12.85 -6.74
CA LYS A 46 -4.21 -12.78 -5.76
C LYS A 46 -4.09 -13.92 -4.75
N ILE A 47 -3.79 -13.59 -3.49
CA ILE A 47 -3.77 -14.55 -2.38
C ILE A 47 -4.93 -14.22 -1.44
N PRO A 48 -6.01 -15.02 -1.43
CA PRO A 48 -7.19 -14.71 -0.61
C PRO A 48 -6.87 -14.64 0.88
N LEU A 49 -7.53 -13.70 1.56
CA LEU A 49 -7.56 -13.69 3.02
C LEU A 49 -8.15 -14.99 3.55
N VAL A 50 -7.65 -15.44 4.69
CA VAL A 50 -8.10 -16.67 5.36
C VAL A 50 -9.07 -16.35 6.49
N GLU A 51 -9.25 -17.29 7.41
CA GLU A 51 -10.17 -17.16 8.55
C GLU A 51 -10.06 -15.77 9.22
N ASN A 52 -11.21 -15.19 9.58
CA ASN A 52 -11.34 -13.83 10.12
C ASN A 52 -10.71 -12.74 9.24
N PHE A 53 -10.71 -12.95 7.93
CA PHE A 53 -10.12 -12.02 6.94
C PHE A 53 -8.68 -11.62 7.28
N GLN A 54 -7.86 -12.58 7.69
CA GLN A 54 -6.45 -12.36 8.00
C GLN A 54 -5.54 -12.78 6.85
N PRO A 55 -4.33 -12.18 6.72
CA PRO A 55 -3.32 -12.60 5.75
C PRO A 55 -2.87 -14.06 5.95
N ASN A 56 -2.74 -14.80 4.86
CA ASN A 56 -2.09 -16.11 4.84
C ASN A 56 -0.58 -15.93 4.65
N VAL A 57 0.13 -15.65 5.75
CA VAL A 57 1.58 -15.35 5.74
C VAL A 57 2.38 -16.42 5.00
N LYS A 58 2.11 -17.71 5.29
CA LYS A 58 2.85 -18.83 4.68
C LYS A 58 2.71 -18.85 3.16
N GLU A 59 1.49 -18.65 2.66
CA GLU A 59 1.25 -18.66 1.21
C GLU A 59 1.84 -17.44 0.53
N ILE A 60 1.76 -16.25 1.16
CA ILE A 60 2.36 -15.01 0.64
C ILE A 60 3.87 -15.18 0.49
N VAL A 61 4.56 -15.64 1.54
CA VAL A 61 6.02 -15.85 1.51
C VAL A 61 6.41 -16.91 0.48
N LYS A 62 5.60 -17.97 0.34
CA LYS A 62 5.87 -19.05 -0.64
C LYS A 62 5.68 -18.61 -2.09
N CYS A 63 4.68 -17.73 -2.36
CA CYS A 63 4.33 -17.32 -3.70
C CYS A 63 5.24 -16.22 -4.28
N GLN A 64 6.02 -15.52 -3.44
CA GLN A 64 6.92 -14.49 -3.94
C GLN A 64 8.09 -15.10 -4.72
N ASP A 65 8.47 -14.42 -5.78
CA ASP A 65 9.63 -14.76 -6.60
C ASP A 65 10.44 -13.50 -6.99
N ALA A 66 11.40 -13.62 -7.88
CA ALA A 66 12.23 -12.49 -8.31
C ALA A 66 11.46 -11.38 -9.03
N LYS A 67 10.27 -11.68 -9.56
CA LYS A 67 9.37 -10.72 -10.22
C LYS A 67 8.41 -10.04 -9.26
N THR A 68 8.25 -10.58 -8.06
CA THR A 68 7.32 -10.03 -7.05
C THR A 68 7.95 -8.83 -6.36
N LYS A 69 7.44 -7.63 -6.64
CA LYS A 69 8.04 -6.36 -6.19
C LYS A 69 7.32 -5.71 -5.02
N VAL A 70 5.99 -5.80 -4.99
CA VAL A 70 5.19 -5.10 -3.99
C VAL A 70 4.12 -6.02 -3.41
N LEU A 71 3.94 -5.94 -2.08
CA LEU A 71 2.83 -6.52 -1.35
C LEU A 71 1.94 -5.40 -0.83
N PHE A 72 0.65 -5.39 -1.20
CA PHE A 72 -0.32 -4.44 -0.68
C PHE A 72 -1.14 -5.05 0.46
N LEU A 73 -1.12 -4.38 1.61
CA LEU A 73 -1.88 -4.71 2.82
C LEU A 73 -2.82 -3.54 3.15
N CYS A 74 -4.12 -3.70 2.90
CA CYS A 74 -5.12 -2.72 3.33
C CYS A 74 -5.49 -3.00 4.79
N SER A 75 -5.11 -2.14 5.72
CA SER A 75 -5.40 -2.37 7.14
C SER A 75 -5.62 -1.05 7.90
N PRO A 76 -6.85 -0.79 8.38
CA PRO A 76 -8.06 -1.61 8.28
C PRO A 76 -8.51 -1.89 6.85
N ASN A 77 -8.97 -3.13 6.59
CA ASN A 77 -9.27 -3.59 5.24
C ASN A 77 -10.64 -3.08 4.74
N ASN A 78 -10.68 -2.72 3.49
CA ASN A 78 -11.91 -2.45 2.74
C ASN A 78 -12.16 -3.64 1.77
N PRO A 79 -13.29 -4.39 1.83
CA PRO A 79 -14.54 -4.03 2.52
C PRO A 79 -14.78 -4.68 3.89
N THR A 80 -13.85 -5.47 4.41
CA THR A 80 -14.10 -6.34 5.57
C THR A 80 -14.04 -5.61 6.93
N ALA A 81 -13.56 -4.37 6.94
CA ALA A 81 -13.51 -3.44 8.08
C ALA A 81 -12.66 -3.90 9.29
N ASN A 82 -11.90 -4.99 9.16
CA ASN A 82 -11.02 -5.49 10.22
C ASN A 82 -9.57 -5.01 10.00
N SER A 83 -8.83 -4.83 11.07
CA SER A 83 -7.39 -4.70 11.03
C SER A 83 -6.71 -6.06 10.93
N PHE A 84 -5.57 -6.11 10.24
CA PHE A 84 -4.73 -7.30 10.23
C PHE A 84 -3.91 -7.38 11.51
N ASN A 85 -3.69 -8.61 11.98
CA ASN A 85 -2.90 -8.85 13.17
C ASN A 85 -1.47 -8.31 13.01
N ALA A 86 -1.03 -7.46 13.94
CA ALA A 86 0.25 -6.78 13.87
C ALA A 86 1.44 -7.73 13.75
N SER A 87 1.41 -8.91 14.42
CA SER A 87 2.49 -9.89 14.31
C SER A 87 2.58 -10.52 12.92
N LYS A 88 1.44 -10.69 12.23
CA LYS A 88 1.42 -11.17 10.83
C LYS A 88 1.97 -10.12 9.87
N ILE A 89 1.59 -8.85 10.04
CA ILE A 89 2.13 -7.74 9.25
C ILE A 89 3.64 -7.65 9.44
N GLU A 90 4.12 -7.68 10.68
CA GLU A 90 5.55 -7.62 10.99
C GLU A 90 6.34 -8.77 10.34
N THR A 91 5.80 -9.98 10.41
CA THR A 91 6.40 -11.14 9.75
C THR A 91 6.48 -10.93 8.23
N LEU A 92 5.41 -10.42 7.61
CA LEU A 92 5.39 -10.12 6.19
C LEU A 92 6.42 -9.05 5.81
N ILE A 93 6.54 -7.98 6.58
CA ILE A 93 7.56 -6.93 6.32
C ILE A 93 8.97 -7.52 6.37
N LYS A 94 9.24 -8.43 7.31
CA LYS A 94 10.58 -9.05 7.48
C LYS A 94 10.90 -10.10 6.43
N GLU A 95 9.90 -10.88 5.98
CA GLU A 95 10.12 -12.03 5.10
C GLU A 95 9.82 -11.74 3.62
N PHE A 96 9.25 -10.59 3.32
CA PHE A 96 8.98 -10.19 1.94
C PHE A 96 10.21 -9.53 1.31
N ASN A 97 10.64 -10.03 0.14
CA ASN A 97 11.85 -9.56 -0.55
C ASN A 97 11.64 -8.30 -1.40
N GLY A 98 10.57 -7.56 -1.19
CA GLY A 98 10.22 -6.35 -1.92
C GLY A 98 9.68 -5.26 -1.00
N ILE A 99 8.92 -4.36 -1.58
CA ILE A 99 8.24 -3.28 -0.83
C ILE A 99 6.94 -3.79 -0.23
N VAL A 100 6.73 -3.53 1.04
CA VAL A 100 5.44 -3.77 1.71
C VAL A 100 4.73 -2.44 1.90
N VAL A 101 3.54 -2.33 1.32
CA VAL A 101 2.68 -1.15 1.44
C VAL A 101 1.55 -1.46 2.42
N ILE A 102 1.45 -0.68 3.49
CA ILE A 102 0.30 -0.71 4.38
C ILE A 102 -0.58 0.50 4.04
N ASP A 103 -1.73 0.21 3.46
CA ASP A 103 -2.73 1.22 3.15
C ASP A 103 -3.61 1.44 4.36
N GLU A 104 -3.36 2.55 5.04
CA GLU A 104 -4.02 2.99 6.27
C GLU A 104 -5.12 4.03 6.00
N ALA A 105 -5.82 3.93 4.87
CA ALA A 105 -6.90 4.89 4.55
C ALA A 105 -7.99 4.96 5.62
N TYR A 106 -8.10 3.95 6.47
CA TYR A 106 -9.11 3.84 7.53
C TYR A 106 -8.54 3.74 8.95
N ILE A 107 -7.26 4.07 9.15
CA ILE A 107 -6.57 3.90 10.44
C ILE A 107 -7.25 4.68 11.59
N ASP A 108 -7.77 5.86 11.30
CA ASP A 108 -8.45 6.70 12.30
C ASP A 108 -9.73 6.06 12.90
N PHE A 109 -10.24 4.99 12.28
CA PHE A 109 -11.36 4.19 12.78
C PHE A 109 -10.91 2.93 13.53
N SER A 110 -9.60 2.68 13.58
CA SER A 110 -9.02 1.50 14.23
C SER A 110 -8.71 1.77 15.69
N ILE A 111 -8.70 0.70 16.49
CA ILE A 111 -8.13 0.70 17.85
C ILE A 111 -6.64 0.36 17.84
N GLU A 112 -6.13 -0.11 16.70
CA GLU A 112 -4.72 -0.45 16.52
C GLU A 112 -3.90 0.79 16.20
N ASP A 113 -2.66 0.81 16.63
CA ASP A 113 -1.72 1.88 16.34
C ASP A 113 -1.31 1.87 14.86
N SER A 114 -1.06 3.07 14.31
CA SER A 114 -0.49 3.23 12.98
C SER A 114 0.94 2.68 12.89
N TRP A 115 1.27 2.08 11.75
CA TRP A 115 2.62 1.64 11.43
C TRP A 115 3.61 2.79 11.21
N LEU A 116 3.15 4.03 11.18
CA LEU A 116 4.01 5.22 11.11
C LEU A 116 5.06 5.24 12.23
N GLY A 117 4.70 4.80 13.43
CA GLY A 117 5.62 4.75 14.57
C GLY A 117 6.79 3.77 14.40
N ARG A 118 6.74 2.90 13.38
CA ARG A 118 7.71 1.83 13.15
C ARG A 118 8.44 1.93 11.80
N LEU A 119 8.29 3.04 11.08
CA LEU A 119 8.94 3.24 9.77
C LEU A 119 10.46 3.13 9.82
N ASP A 120 11.09 3.60 10.90
CA ASP A 120 12.54 3.55 11.07
C ASP A 120 13.09 2.13 11.29
N GLU A 121 12.21 1.18 11.66
CA GLU A 121 12.60 -0.22 11.86
C GLU A 121 12.66 -1.00 10.52
N PHE A 122 11.93 -0.55 9.50
CA PHE A 122 11.70 -1.30 8.27
C PHE A 122 11.94 -0.45 7.01
N PRO A 123 13.12 -0.56 6.39
CA PRO A 123 13.47 0.27 5.24
C PRO A 123 12.63 -0.02 3.98
N ASN A 124 11.98 -1.18 3.92
CA ASN A 124 11.09 -1.60 2.83
C ASN A 124 9.60 -1.31 3.07
N LEU A 125 9.27 -0.62 4.18
CA LEU A 125 7.89 -0.28 4.53
C LEU A 125 7.48 1.05 3.90
N ILE A 126 6.30 1.06 3.28
CA ILE A 126 5.56 2.26 2.89
C ILE A 126 4.21 2.26 3.64
N VAL A 127 3.85 3.38 4.22
CA VAL A 127 2.52 3.60 4.80
C VAL A 127 1.81 4.68 4.00
N THR A 128 0.57 4.43 3.59
CA THR A 128 -0.25 5.41 2.87
C THR A 128 -1.46 5.81 3.70
N GLN A 129 -1.78 7.10 3.72
CA GLN A 129 -2.94 7.65 4.42
C GLN A 129 -3.67 8.67 3.53
N THR A 130 -4.90 9.00 3.88
CA THR A 130 -5.71 9.97 3.14
C THR A 130 -6.59 10.79 4.07
N LEU A 131 -6.82 12.04 3.72
CA LEU A 131 -7.79 12.89 4.41
C LEU A 131 -9.23 12.70 3.89
N SER A 132 -9.43 11.82 2.92
CA SER A 132 -10.73 11.61 2.27
C SER A 132 -11.75 10.87 3.12
N LYS A 133 -11.33 10.17 4.17
CA LYS A 133 -12.18 9.27 4.98
C LYS A 133 -12.56 9.90 6.32
N ALA A 134 -11.84 9.62 7.38
CA ALA A 134 -12.16 10.08 8.74
C ALA A 134 -12.25 11.61 8.83
N TYR A 135 -11.40 12.31 8.11
CA TYR A 135 -11.39 13.79 8.10
C TYR A 135 -12.51 14.41 7.25
N GLY A 136 -13.25 13.62 6.47
CA GLY A 136 -14.34 14.14 5.62
C GLY A 136 -13.89 15.08 4.49
N LEU A 137 -12.60 15.08 4.15
CA LEU A 137 -11.99 16.02 3.21
C LEU A 137 -11.73 15.42 1.84
N ALA A 138 -12.63 14.57 1.35
CA ALA A 138 -12.46 13.89 0.07
C ALA A 138 -12.27 14.86 -1.13
N ALA A 139 -12.89 16.04 -1.07
CA ALA A 139 -12.85 17.03 -2.14
C ALA A 139 -11.50 17.71 -2.31
N ILE A 140 -10.68 17.81 -1.25
CA ILE A 140 -9.35 18.44 -1.35
C ILE A 140 -8.33 17.56 -2.06
N ARG A 141 -8.63 16.29 -2.27
CA ARG A 141 -7.77 15.32 -2.99
C ARG A 141 -6.36 15.22 -2.41
N LEU A 142 -6.24 14.95 -1.10
CA LEU A 142 -4.94 14.79 -0.45
C LEU A 142 -4.74 13.34 0.04
N GLY A 143 -3.69 12.71 -0.49
CA GLY A 143 -3.12 11.45 -0.02
C GLY A 143 -1.67 11.65 0.39
N ILE A 144 -1.24 10.88 1.38
CA ILE A 144 0.08 11.03 1.99
C ILE A 144 0.81 9.68 1.92
N CYS A 145 2.09 9.72 1.58
CA CYS A 145 3.00 8.58 1.58
C CYS A 145 4.10 8.81 2.61
N TYR A 146 4.31 7.85 3.46
CA TYR A 146 5.38 7.84 4.44
C TYR A 146 6.27 6.62 4.20
N ALA A 147 7.57 6.82 4.14
CA ALA A 147 8.55 5.76 3.92
C ALA A 147 9.96 6.25 4.29
N SER A 148 10.99 5.40 4.10
CA SER A 148 12.38 5.81 4.22
C SER A 148 12.73 6.99 3.30
N LYS A 149 13.77 7.74 3.63
CA LYS A 149 14.22 8.90 2.81
C LYS A 149 14.57 8.48 1.39
N GLU A 150 15.13 7.31 1.21
CA GLU A 150 15.50 6.72 -0.06
C GLU A 150 14.26 6.51 -0.95
N ILE A 151 13.23 5.86 -0.41
CA ILE A 151 11.96 5.62 -1.11
C ILE A 151 11.30 6.95 -1.47
N ILE A 152 11.16 7.86 -0.53
CA ILE A 152 10.54 9.18 -0.77
C ILE A 152 11.33 9.98 -1.81
N SER A 153 12.67 9.89 -1.80
CA SER A 153 13.50 10.57 -2.82
C SER A 153 13.19 10.06 -4.22
N ILE A 154 12.99 8.75 -4.40
CA ILE A 154 12.67 8.15 -5.70
C ILE A 154 11.26 8.55 -6.14
N LEU A 155 10.27 8.44 -5.27
CA LEU A 155 8.88 8.84 -5.54
C LEU A 155 8.79 10.32 -5.97
N ASN A 156 9.55 11.20 -5.32
CA ASN A 156 9.58 12.62 -5.66
C ASN A 156 10.20 12.92 -7.04
N LYS A 157 11.03 12.04 -7.59
CA LYS A 157 11.61 12.21 -8.93
C LYS A 157 10.58 11.99 -10.05
N ILE A 158 9.58 11.14 -9.81
CA ILE A 158 8.59 10.79 -10.84
C ILE A 158 7.22 11.44 -10.60
N LYS A 159 6.98 11.95 -9.41
CA LYS A 159 5.75 12.65 -9.05
C LYS A 159 5.58 13.89 -9.94
N PRO A 160 4.37 14.12 -10.53
CA PRO A 160 4.12 15.37 -11.25
C PRO A 160 4.36 16.59 -10.36
N PRO A 161 4.98 17.67 -10.88
CA PRO A 161 5.38 18.82 -10.06
C PRO A 161 4.20 19.57 -9.43
N TYR A 162 3.03 19.54 -10.06
CA TYR A 162 1.81 20.24 -9.63
C TYR A 162 0.69 19.29 -9.27
N ASN A 163 1.01 18.11 -8.73
CA ASN A 163 0.04 17.04 -8.44
C ASN A 163 -0.93 17.37 -7.31
N VAL A 164 -0.54 18.21 -6.37
CA VAL A 164 -1.45 18.73 -5.33
C VAL A 164 -1.98 20.10 -5.78
N ASN A 165 -3.30 20.24 -5.82
CA ASN A 165 -3.93 21.48 -6.27
C ASN A 165 -3.65 22.63 -5.31
N GLN A 166 -3.63 23.87 -5.84
CA GLN A 166 -3.25 25.05 -5.06
C GLN A 166 -4.20 25.38 -3.92
N LEU A 167 -5.49 24.99 -4.00
CA LEU A 167 -6.43 25.21 -2.91
C LEU A 167 -6.19 24.28 -1.71
N THR A 168 -5.51 23.16 -1.96
CA THR A 168 -5.14 22.18 -0.92
C THR A 168 -3.81 22.55 -0.25
N GLN A 169 -2.93 23.26 -0.94
CA GLN A 169 -1.64 23.75 -0.42
C GLN A 169 -1.83 24.94 0.52
#